data_01d8e9ca95787da2bce821d8cc38f16d
#
_entry.id   01d8e9ca95787da2bce821d8cc38f16d
#
_cell.length_a   1.000
_cell.length_b   1.000
_cell.length_c   1.000
_cell.angle_alpha   90.00
_cell.angle_beta   90.00
_cell.angle_gamma   90.00
#
_symmetry.space_group_name_H-M   'P 1'
#
loop_
_entity.id
_entity.type
_entity.pdbx_description
1 polymer ?
#
loop_
_entity_poly.entity_id
_entity_poly.type
_entity_poly.pdbx_seq_one_letter_code
_entity_poly.pdbx_strand_id
1 'polypeptide(L)'
;MKLVLLLGIGVVAVVGVGSTVLLKSNAPREVTIVNGSNGLGSLKVDNVEFLQNGDFRLDDILLRKPNGETYPGSTSGTALFDQGRRELSVTYPWGEVHVGYAVAGNKLTLTIRTVNSSESDTIQGVRYTPLALKFPDKVKEYDGSIPLLAHNIGQVAVVKLSYGSGSMVIAAEDVEKPLMVGLPWAFNKPTNTEFPLSVHTDRVSSYPDSYPTIVRPIAPKSSDEFVVSLRFGRANATEASLAGDVDKKFTTVFPSTLNWTDRRPIGAIFLATDPQGWSNNPRGWFNDANLNITTPAGHAQFRQHLLALADASIGVMRNMNAQGAITWDIEGQEFRHATTYIGDPRIVDTTAPEMADVADEYFARFRNAGFRTGVCVRPQLLKLSADKKTANQMPVDDPTQLLIDKIAYAKKRWGVTLIYVDSNVNEMDHNALDPSIIQKVSAAFPDCLLIPEHSTLRYYAYSAPFFELRHGVTTTPESTRDVYPKAFSLIYTADGPLDLYKEGLKAAVKRGDILLYRTWYPDPQNEKVKAIFKQ
;
A
#
# COMPACT_ATOMS: atom_id res chain seq x y z
N MET A 1 -6.56 -30.98 83.00
CA MET A 1 -5.37 -31.70 82.55
C MET A 1 -4.95 -31.22 81.24
N LYS A 2 -3.95 -30.33 81.15
CA LYS A 2 -3.46 -29.71 79.90
C LYS A 2 -2.25 -30.49 79.43
N LEU A 3 -2.31 -31.00 78.24
CA LEU A 3 -1.20 -31.68 77.56
C LEU A 3 -0.45 -30.64 76.71
N VAL A 4 0.81 -30.43 77.04
CA VAL A 4 1.71 -29.56 76.25
C VAL A 4 2.48 -30.47 75.30
N LEU A 5 2.37 -30.24 74.02
CA LEU A 5 3.14 -30.93 72.99
C LEU A 5 4.29 -30.02 72.55
N LEU A 6 5.51 -30.44 72.76
CA LEU A 6 6.73 -29.82 72.24
C LEU A 6 6.98 -30.33 70.83
N LEU A 7 7.00 -29.42 69.90
CA LEU A 7 7.44 -29.65 68.48
C LEU A 7 8.92 -29.29 68.37
N GLY A 8 9.74 -30.28 68.11
CA GLY A 8 11.15 -30.09 67.77
C GLY A 8 11.33 -29.58 66.33
N ILE A 9 12.10 -28.54 66.20
CA ILE A 9 12.47 -27.98 64.91
C ILE A 9 13.68 -28.75 64.38
N GLY A 10 13.46 -29.61 63.38
CA GLY A 10 14.54 -30.21 62.59
C GLY A 10 14.90 -29.28 61.43
N VAL A 11 16.11 -28.71 61.45
CA VAL A 11 16.67 -27.95 60.33
C VAL A 11 17.15 -28.95 59.29
N VAL A 12 16.40 -29.09 58.21
CA VAL A 12 16.87 -29.76 56.98
C VAL A 12 17.51 -28.71 56.09
N ALA A 13 18.83 -28.73 55.96
CA ALA A 13 19.55 -27.93 54.97
C ALA A 13 19.31 -28.52 53.59
N VAL A 14 18.37 -27.93 52.85
CA VAL A 14 18.21 -28.18 51.42
C VAL A 14 19.25 -27.33 50.68
N VAL A 15 20.29 -27.97 50.19
CA VAL A 15 21.21 -27.37 49.21
C VAL A 15 20.42 -27.22 47.88
N GLY A 16 19.77 -26.09 47.74
CA GLY A 16 19.14 -25.70 46.49
C GLY A 16 20.22 -25.33 45.49
N VAL A 17 20.39 -26.15 44.46
CA VAL A 17 21.06 -25.74 43.23
C VAL A 17 20.25 -24.58 42.68
N GLY A 18 20.73 -23.37 42.93
CA GLY A 18 20.10 -22.16 42.43
C GLY A 18 20.19 -22.09 40.91
N SER A 19 19.12 -22.52 40.24
CA SER A 19 18.85 -22.02 38.89
C SER A 19 18.61 -20.53 39.05
N THR A 20 19.62 -19.74 38.77
CA THR A 20 19.48 -18.31 38.53
C THR A 20 18.59 -18.14 37.30
N VAL A 21 17.28 -18.10 37.53
CA VAL A 21 16.35 -17.49 36.60
C VAL A 21 16.82 -16.03 36.48
N LEU A 22 17.61 -15.73 35.46
CA LEU A 22 17.92 -14.38 35.06
C LEU A 22 16.55 -13.72 34.80
N LEU A 23 16.06 -12.99 35.81
CA LEU A 23 14.97 -12.05 35.62
C LEU A 23 15.42 -11.16 34.47
N LYS A 24 14.87 -11.40 33.28
CA LYS A 24 15.15 -10.58 32.11
C LYS A 24 14.80 -9.15 32.51
N SER A 25 15.83 -8.33 32.71
CA SER A 25 15.69 -6.91 33.03
C SER A 25 14.67 -6.28 32.09
N ASN A 26 13.65 -5.63 32.61
CA ASN A 26 12.73 -4.80 31.82
C ASN A 26 13.36 -3.47 31.37
N ALA A 27 14.63 -3.26 31.66
CA ALA A 27 15.36 -2.07 31.24
C ALA A 27 15.39 -1.97 29.70
N PRO A 28 15.26 -0.77 29.15
CA PRO A 28 15.47 -0.53 27.71
C PRO A 28 16.83 -1.06 27.27
N ARG A 29 16.95 -1.46 26.01
CA ARG A 29 18.26 -1.79 25.44
C ARG A 29 19.12 -0.54 25.34
N GLU A 30 20.43 -0.71 25.44
CA GLU A 30 21.38 0.38 25.29
C GLU A 30 22.08 0.25 23.91
N VAL A 31 22.05 1.34 23.15
CA VAL A 31 22.72 1.43 21.85
C VAL A 31 23.99 2.28 22.00
N THR A 32 25.10 1.77 21.46
CA THR A 32 26.36 2.51 21.35
C THR A 32 26.93 2.41 19.94
N ILE A 33 27.58 3.47 19.48
CA ILE A 33 28.21 3.52 18.16
C ILE A 33 29.65 4.00 18.25
N VAL A 34 30.45 3.57 17.26
CA VAL A 34 31.74 4.13 16.95
C VAL A 34 31.72 4.55 15.48
N ASN A 35 32.16 5.77 15.18
CA ASN A 35 32.29 6.25 13.81
C ASN A 35 33.48 5.61 13.12
N GLY A 36 33.32 5.28 11.84
CA GLY A 36 34.40 4.85 10.94
C GLY A 36 34.78 5.97 9.97
N SER A 37 35.71 5.70 9.08
CA SER A 37 36.16 6.66 8.06
C SER A 37 35.10 6.92 6.97
N ASN A 38 34.25 5.95 6.68
CA ASN A 38 33.26 6.01 5.59
C ASN A 38 31.83 5.78 6.07
N GLY A 39 31.57 5.97 7.37
CA GLY A 39 30.28 5.71 8.00
C GLY A 39 30.44 5.25 9.44
N LEU A 40 29.76 4.15 9.82
CA LEU A 40 29.89 3.56 11.15
C LEU A 40 31.01 2.51 11.20
N GLY A 41 31.85 2.55 12.26
CA GLY A 41 32.82 1.50 12.57
C GLY A 41 32.27 0.39 13.49
N SER A 42 31.24 0.70 14.31
CA SER A 42 30.58 -0.26 15.19
C SER A 42 29.17 0.23 15.56
N LEU A 43 28.25 -0.71 15.70
CA LEU A 43 26.91 -0.53 16.27
C LEU A 43 26.66 -1.67 17.26
N LYS A 44 26.63 -1.36 18.53
CA LYS A 44 26.37 -2.36 19.58
C LYS A 44 25.02 -2.11 20.26
N VAL A 45 24.33 -3.19 20.54
CA VAL A 45 23.10 -3.19 21.34
C VAL A 45 23.33 -4.12 22.54
N ASP A 46 23.31 -3.58 23.76
CA ASP A 46 23.67 -4.30 24.99
C ASP A 46 25.06 -4.97 24.86
N ASN A 47 26.06 -4.27 24.31
CA ASN A 47 27.41 -4.76 24.01
C ASN A 47 27.52 -5.84 22.92
N VAL A 48 26.43 -6.25 22.26
CA VAL A 48 26.45 -7.18 21.12
C VAL A 48 26.57 -6.39 19.82
N GLU A 49 27.51 -6.78 18.95
CA GLU A 49 27.73 -6.12 17.65
C GLU A 49 26.64 -6.45 16.64
N PHE A 50 25.97 -5.42 16.12
CA PHE A 50 24.92 -5.50 15.11
C PHE A 50 25.35 -4.98 13.73
N LEU A 51 26.51 -4.32 13.64
CA LEU A 51 27.01 -3.86 12.37
C LEU A 51 27.72 -4.98 11.62
N GLN A 52 27.31 -5.25 10.39
CA GLN A 52 28.02 -6.12 9.44
C GLN A 52 28.93 -5.29 8.54
N ASN A 53 28.42 -4.19 8.00
CA ASN A 53 29.15 -3.21 7.23
C ASN A 53 28.59 -1.83 7.53
N GLY A 54 29.45 -0.87 7.84
CA GLY A 54 29.04 0.49 8.17
C GLY A 54 29.40 1.52 7.09
N ASP A 55 29.98 1.10 5.97
CA ASP A 55 30.27 2.01 4.87
C ASP A 55 28.99 2.52 4.23
N PHE A 56 28.87 3.84 4.18
CA PHE A 56 27.78 4.50 3.47
C PHE A 56 27.95 4.32 1.96
N ARG A 57 26.87 3.99 1.28
CA ARG A 57 26.83 3.87 -0.19
C ARG A 57 25.63 4.59 -0.76
N LEU A 58 25.85 5.28 -1.86
CA LEU A 58 24.81 5.64 -2.81
C LEU A 58 24.74 4.51 -3.84
N ASP A 59 23.66 3.73 -3.81
CA ASP A 59 23.50 2.57 -4.70
C ASP A 59 22.94 2.98 -6.06
N ASP A 60 22.08 4.01 -6.08
CA ASP A 60 21.45 4.48 -7.31
C ASP A 60 20.99 5.94 -7.20
N ILE A 61 20.99 6.64 -8.32
CA ILE A 61 20.47 8.00 -8.46
C ILE A 61 19.91 8.21 -9.86
N LEU A 62 18.71 8.75 -9.93
CA LEU A 62 18.04 9.13 -11.16
C LEU A 62 17.96 10.66 -11.24
N LEU A 63 18.49 11.22 -12.32
CA LEU A 63 18.44 12.65 -12.62
C LEU A 63 17.40 12.92 -13.73
N ARG A 64 16.76 14.08 -13.69
CA ARG A 64 15.79 14.52 -14.70
C ARG A 64 16.13 15.91 -15.21
N LYS A 65 16.28 16.02 -16.52
CA LYS A 65 16.48 17.28 -17.23
C LYS A 65 15.21 18.12 -17.25
N PRO A 66 15.29 19.44 -17.54
CA PRO A 66 14.12 20.30 -17.70
C PRO A 66 13.12 19.83 -18.79
N ASN A 67 13.59 19.12 -19.82
CA ASN A 67 12.74 18.55 -20.87
C ASN A 67 11.99 17.27 -20.46
N GLY A 68 12.18 16.80 -19.21
CA GLY A 68 11.55 15.60 -18.67
C GLY A 68 12.34 14.30 -18.87
N GLU A 69 13.40 14.31 -19.67
CA GLU A 69 14.28 13.14 -19.88
C GLU A 69 14.99 12.75 -18.59
N THR A 70 14.97 11.48 -18.23
CA THR A 70 15.67 10.94 -17.06
C THR A 70 16.93 10.18 -17.48
N TYR A 71 17.94 10.20 -16.62
CA TYR A 71 19.21 9.51 -16.84
C TYR A 71 19.89 9.17 -15.50
N PRO A 72 20.71 8.09 -15.42
CA PRO A 72 21.42 7.73 -14.20
C PRO A 72 22.53 8.74 -13.88
N GLY A 73 22.60 9.15 -12.62
CA GLY A 73 23.72 9.95 -12.12
C GLY A 73 24.90 9.09 -11.66
N SER A 74 26.04 9.73 -11.40
CA SER A 74 27.21 9.05 -10.84
C SER A 74 26.96 8.65 -9.38
N THR A 75 27.21 7.40 -9.05
CA THR A 75 27.24 6.88 -7.67
C THR A 75 28.65 6.87 -7.07
N SER A 76 29.67 7.24 -7.84
CA SER A 76 31.06 7.37 -7.36
C SER A 76 31.31 8.78 -6.85
N GLY A 77 31.73 8.90 -5.59
CA GLY A 77 32.02 10.16 -4.92
C GLY A 77 33.30 10.11 -4.08
N THR A 78 33.71 11.27 -3.61
CA THR A 78 34.86 11.43 -2.69
C THR A 78 34.34 11.66 -1.28
N ALA A 79 34.68 10.75 -0.36
CA ALA A 79 34.25 10.77 1.03
C ALA A 79 35.25 11.55 1.91
N LEU A 80 34.71 12.34 2.85
CA LEU A 80 35.46 13.02 3.90
C LEU A 80 34.68 12.89 5.22
N PHE A 81 35.30 12.38 6.28
CA PHE A 81 34.71 12.29 7.60
C PHE A 81 35.19 13.43 8.51
N ASP A 82 34.26 14.25 9.01
CA ASP A 82 34.51 15.29 10.01
C ASP A 82 34.37 14.70 11.43
N GLN A 83 35.50 14.50 12.11
CA GLN A 83 35.54 13.97 13.48
C GLN A 83 34.83 14.88 14.50
N GLY A 84 34.87 16.19 14.31
CA GLY A 84 34.29 17.16 15.23
C GLY A 84 32.77 17.18 15.17
N ARG A 85 32.24 17.13 13.96
CA ARG A 85 30.80 17.10 13.69
C ARG A 85 30.20 15.70 13.72
N ARG A 86 31.02 14.66 13.69
CA ARG A 86 30.62 13.25 13.52
C ARG A 86 29.77 13.06 12.27
N GLU A 87 30.14 13.69 11.19
CA GLU A 87 29.43 13.71 9.93
C GLU A 87 30.32 13.22 8.79
N LEU A 88 29.78 12.33 7.96
CA LEU A 88 30.39 11.92 6.71
C LEU A 88 29.84 12.82 5.59
N SER A 89 30.71 13.44 4.82
CA SER A 89 30.35 14.16 3.60
C SER A 89 30.91 13.42 2.38
N VAL A 90 30.06 13.21 1.37
CA VAL A 90 30.47 12.60 0.10
C VAL A 90 30.10 13.54 -1.03
N THR A 91 31.13 13.97 -1.79
CA THR A 91 30.96 14.86 -2.94
C THR A 91 30.85 14.04 -4.23
N TYR A 92 29.83 14.31 -5.02
CA TYR A 92 29.54 13.71 -6.32
C TYR A 92 29.50 14.78 -7.42
N PRO A 93 29.57 14.41 -8.71
CA PRO A 93 29.48 15.37 -9.82
C PRO A 93 28.18 16.20 -9.85
N TRP A 94 27.09 15.69 -9.27
CA TRP A 94 25.77 16.32 -9.23
C TRP A 94 25.51 17.09 -7.90
N GLY A 95 26.31 16.87 -6.85
CA GLY A 95 26.09 17.51 -5.55
C GLY A 95 26.80 16.83 -4.39
N GLU A 96 26.20 16.90 -3.21
CA GLU A 96 26.81 16.37 -1.98
C GLU A 96 25.78 15.59 -1.16
N VAL A 97 26.28 14.62 -0.38
CA VAL A 97 25.49 13.91 0.62
C VAL A 97 26.20 13.99 1.97
N HIS A 98 25.46 14.42 3.00
CA HIS A 98 25.96 14.48 4.38
C HIS A 98 25.23 13.44 5.22
N VAL A 99 25.96 12.64 5.98
CA VAL A 99 25.41 11.55 6.78
C VAL A 99 25.84 11.70 8.23
N GLY A 100 24.86 11.88 9.11
CA GLY A 100 25.03 11.98 10.55
C GLY A 100 24.44 10.78 11.29
N TYR A 101 25.07 10.41 12.42
CA TYR A 101 24.61 9.34 13.29
C TYR A 101 24.49 9.84 14.73
N ALA A 102 23.33 9.64 15.35
CA ALA A 102 23.06 10.03 16.73
C ALA A 102 22.42 8.88 17.51
N VAL A 103 22.78 8.74 18.78
CA VAL A 103 22.21 7.72 19.67
C VAL A 103 21.51 8.36 20.84
N ALA A 104 20.32 7.86 21.17
CA ALA A 104 19.56 8.21 22.36
C ALA A 104 18.89 6.96 22.94
N GLY A 105 19.42 6.43 24.04
CA GLY A 105 18.91 5.22 24.69
C GLY A 105 18.97 4.00 23.76
N ASN A 106 17.83 3.46 23.40
CA ASN A 106 17.70 2.31 22.51
C ASN A 106 17.54 2.67 21.02
N LYS A 107 17.77 3.92 20.65
CA LYS A 107 17.54 4.44 19.29
C LYS A 107 18.85 4.93 18.67
N LEU A 108 19.14 4.44 17.46
CA LEU A 108 20.08 5.05 16.53
C LEU A 108 19.30 5.87 15.50
N THR A 109 19.62 7.14 15.34
CA THR A 109 19.05 8.01 14.29
C THR A 109 20.11 8.27 13.23
N LEU A 110 19.72 8.12 11.97
CA LEU A 110 20.49 8.44 10.79
C LEU A 110 19.86 9.65 10.12
N THR A 111 20.68 10.66 9.82
CA THR A 111 20.28 11.83 9.04
C THR A 111 21.06 11.85 7.75
N ILE A 112 20.38 11.81 6.60
CA ILE A 112 21.00 11.83 5.27
C ILE A 112 20.50 13.09 4.57
N ARG A 113 21.35 14.11 4.48
CA ARG A 113 21.06 15.34 3.77
C ARG A 113 21.66 15.27 2.37
N THR A 114 20.82 15.38 1.35
CA THR A 114 21.20 15.37 -0.06
C THR A 114 21.10 16.77 -0.63
N VAL A 115 22.19 17.27 -1.18
CA VAL A 115 22.28 18.60 -1.79
C VAL A 115 22.41 18.46 -3.31
N ASN A 116 21.49 19.02 -4.05
CA ASN A 116 21.53 19.10 -5.50
C ASN A 116 22.26 20.38 -5.92
N SER A 117 23.48 20.25 -6.44
CA SER A 117 24.30 21.39 -6.91
C SER A 117 24.09 21.73 -8.39
N SER A 118 23.26 20.95 -9.12
CA SER A 118 22.97 21.19 -10.54
C SER A 118 22.29 22.56 -10.74
N GLU A 119 22.58 23.19 -11.87
CA GLU A 119 21.92 24.43 -12.28
C GLU A 119 20.50 24.20 -12.80
N SER A 120 20.22 23.04 -13.38
CA SER A 120 18.99 22.78 -14.12
C SER A 120 18.33 21.43 -13.79
N ASP A 121 19.10 20.43 -13.43
CA ASP A 121 18.60 19.07 -13.34
C ASP A 121 18.05 18.76 -11.95
N THR A 122 16.92 18.13 -11.91
CA THR A 122 16.28 17.65 -10.68
C THR A 122 16.83 16.27 -10.31
N ILE A 123 17.16 16.03 -9.04
CA ILE A 123 17.33 14.66 -8.56
C ILE A 123 15.91 14.07 -8.44
N GLN A 124 15.58 13.15 -9.34
CA GLN A 124 14.26 12.51 -9.39
C GLN A 124 14.10 11.48 -8.27
N GLY A 125 15.16 10.70 -8.03
CA GLY A 125 15.17 9.69 -6.97
C GLY A 125 16.58 9.29 -6.58
N VAL A 126 16.72 8.78 -5.35
CA VAL A 126 17.98 8.28 -4.78
C VAL A 126 17.73 6.98 -4.02
N ARG A 127 18.75 6.13 -3.96
CA ARG A 127 18.78 4.97 -3.09
C ARG A 127 20.11 4.89 -2.36
N TYR A 128 20.02 4.87 -1.05
CA TYR A 128 21.16 4.74 -0.13
C TYR A 128 21.14 3.40 0.59
N THR A 129 22.33 2.85 0.82
CA THR A 129 22.61 1.84 1.83
C THR A 129 23.55 2.48 2.87
N PRO A 130 22.99 3.10 3.93
CA PRO A 130 23.82 3.79 4.93
C PRO A 130 24.61 2.84 5.83
N LEU A 131 24.17 1.59 5.97
CA LEU A 131 24.84 0.52 6.70
C LEU A 131 24.20 -0.83 6.36
N ALA A 132 24.87 -1.92 6.70
CA ALA A 132 24.29 -3.26 6.71
C ALA A 132 24.35 -3.86 8.12
N LEU A 133 23.28 -4.51 8.51
CA LEU A 133 23.12 -5.14 9.83
C LEU A 133 23.43 -6.64 9.78
N LYS A 134 23.78 -7.17 10.93
CA LYS A 134 23.72 -8.60 11.26
C LYS A 134 22.97 -8.77 12.56
N PHE A 135 22.31 -9.89 12.72
CA PHE A 135 21.56 -10.21 13.93
C PHE A 135 22.25 -11.37 14.67
N PRO A 136 22.29 -11.35 16.01
CA PRO A 136 22.90 -12.42 16.80
C PRO A 136 22.16 -13.76 16.66
N ASP A 137 20.88 -13.67 16.31
CA ASP A 137 19.98 -14.81 16.14
C ASP A 137 19.29 -14.75 14.77
N LYS A 138 18.72 -15.88 14.34
CA LYS A 138 17.90 -15.94 13.12
C LYS A 138 16.73 -14.97 13.25
N VAL A 139 16.54 -14.14 12.23
CA VAL A 139 15.33 -13.32 12.06
C VAL A 139 14.15 -14.26 11.88
N LYS A 140 13.15 -14.16 12.74
CA LYS A 140 11.98 -15.06 12.77
C LYS A 140 10.79 -14.48 12.05
N GLU A 141 10.63 -13.18 12.16
CA GLU A 141 9.45 -12.48 11.71
C GLU A 141 9.85 -11.09 11.24
N TYR A 142 9.25 -10.70 10.15
CA TYR A 142 9.38 -9.38 9.57
C TYR A 142 7.97 -8.90 9.31
N ASP A 143 7.40 -8.19 10.26
CA ASP A 143 6.03 -7.70 10.19
C ASP A 143 5.93 -6.46 9.31
N GLY A 144 4.87 -6.39 8.53
CA GLY A 144 4.62 -5.29 7.61
C GLY A 144 5.47 -5.29 6.35
N SER A 145 6.16 -6.21 6.15
CA SER A 145 7.40 -6.36 5.47
C SER A 145 7.32 -6.63 3.98
N ILE A 146 6.64 -7.61 3.56
CA ILE A 146 6.36 -7.82 2.13
C ILE A 146 5.57 -6.63 1.59
N PRO A 147 4.65 -6.08 2.34
CA PRO A 147 3.98 -4.84 2.00
C PRO A 147 4.87 -3.63 1.74
N LEU A 148 6.06 -3.56 2.34
CA LEU A 148 7.01 -2.49 2.01
C LEU A 148 7.33 -2.43 0.53
N LEU A 149 7.32 -3.60 -0.11
CA LEU A 149 7.69 -3.73 -1.51
C LEU A 149 6.48 -3.89 -2.42
N ALA A 150 5.38 -4.49 -1.91
CA ALA A 150 4.31 -4.97 -2.76
C ALA A 150 3.05 -4.11 -2.76
N HIS A 151 2.69 -3.48 -1.65
CA HIS A 151 1.39 -2.86 -1.50
C HIS A 151 1.39 -1.50 -0.79
N ASN A 152 2.49 -1.14 -0.15
CA ASN A 152 2.64 0.17 0.48
C ASN A 152 3.43 1.09 -0.44
N ILE A 153 2.73 1.80 -1.28
CA ILE A 153 3.30 2.87 -2.08
C ILE A 153 3.76 3.96 -1.13
N GLY A 154 5.05 3.91 -0.81
CA GLY A 154 5.81 5.05 -0.32
C GLY A 154 5.31 5.79 0.89
N GLN A 155 4.92 5.21 1.95
CA GLN A 155 4.96 5.73 3.32
C GLN A 155 4.69 4.60 4.28
N VAL A 156 5.74 3.90 4.61
CA VAL A 156 5.70 3.10 5.82
C VAL A 156 6.37 3.94 6.89
N ALA A 157 5.60 4.39 7.87
CA ALA A 157 6.19 5.08 8.99
C ALA A 157 7.12 4.14 9.75
N VAL A 158 6.77 2.85 9.82
CA VAL A 158 7.44 1.89 10.70
C VAL A 158 7.52 0.49 10.07
N VAL A 159 8.67 -0.16 10.21
CA VAL A 159 8.90 -1.57 9.86
C VAL A 159 9.43 -2.30 11.08
N LYS A 160 8.75 -3.34 11.52
CA LYS A 160 9.17 -4.16 12.65
C LYS A 160 9.73 -5.49 12.19
N LEU A 161 10.79 -5.94 12.85
CA LEU A 161 11.30 -7.31 12.74
C LEU A 161 11.62 -7.89 14.12
N SER A 162 11.57 -9.23 14.20
CA SER A 162 11.89 -9.98 15.42
C SER A 162 13.04 -10.94 15.17
N TYR A 163 13.90 -11.08 16.16
CA TYR A 163 14.98 -12.06 16.24
C TYR A 163 15.00 -12.69 17.63
N GLY A 164 15.70 -13.81 17.83
CA GLY A 164 15.58 -14.64 19.01
C GLY A 164 15.57 -13.91 20.35
N SER A 165 16.50 -12.97 20.56
CA SER A 165 16.68 -12.22 21.81
C SER A 165 16.04 -10.84 21.82
N GLY A 166 15.46 -10.38 20.68
CA GLY A 166 14.92 -9.02 20.59
C GLY A 166 14.04 -8.76 19.40
N SER A 167 13.66 -7.50 19.29
CA SER A 167 12.96 -6.90 18.16
C SER A 167 13.64 -5.60 17.74
N MET A 168 13.42 -5.20 16.52
CA MET A 168 13.88 -3.92 16.00
C MET A 168 12.76 -3.29 15.18
N VAL A 169 12.69 -1.97 15.24
CA VAL A 169 11.84 -1.16 14.38
C VAL A 169 12.72 -0.22 13.55
N ILE A 170 12.42 -0.12 12.26
CA ILE A 170 12.94 0.90 11.37
C ILE A 170 11.82 1.92 11.17
N ALA A 171 12.07 3.19 11.43
CA ALA A 171 11.07 4.23 11.29
C ALA A 171 11.58 5.39 10.43
N ALA A 172 10.74 5.87 9.51
CA ALA A 172 10.92 7.15 8.85
C ALA A 172 10.42 8.26 9.78
N GLU A 173 11.33 9.10 10.27
CA GLU A 173 11.00 10.14 11.26
C GLU A 173 10.27 11.35 10.65
N ASP A 174 10.48 11.63 9.35
CA ASP A 174 9.71 12.60 8.59
C ASP A 174 8.45 11.93 8.02
N VAL A 175 7.34 12.08 8.74
CA VAL A 175 6.07 11.44 8.36
C VAL A 175 5.29 12.23 7.30
N GLU A 176 5.66 13.48 7.03
CA GLU A 176 4.95 14.33 6.08
C GLU A 176 5.34 14.03 4.64
N LYS A 177 6.61 13.69 4.42
CA LYS A 177 7.17 13.40 3.10
C LYS A 177 7.38 11.90 2.91
N PRO A 178 7.08 11.36 1.72
CA PRO A 178 7.27 9.94 1.44
C PRO A 178 8.73 9.54 1.52
N LEU A 179 9.02 8.43 2.21
CA LEU A 179 10.34 7.83 2.29
C LEU A 179 10.17 6.31 2.40
N MET A 180 10.85 5.57 1.54
CA MET A 180 10.88 4.11 1.61
C MET A 180 12.09 3.66 2.41
N VAL A 181 11.84 2.87 3.45
CA VAL A 181 12.88 2.32 4.32
C VAL A 181 12.67 0.84 4.55
N GLY A 182 13.73 0.07 4.69
CA GLY A 182 13.59 -1.36 4.96
C GLY A 182 14.88 -2.15 4.79
N LEU A 183 14.74 -3.48 4.87
CA LEU A 183 15.81 -4.46 4.67
C LEU A 183 15.44 -5.36 3.48
N PRO A 184 15.59 -4.91 2.24
CA PRO A 184 15.00 -5.55 1.06
C PRO A 184 15.43 -7.00 0.81
N TRP A 185 16.56 -7.43 1.38
CA TRP A 185 17.10 -8.77 1.17
C TRP A 185 16.73 -9.79 2.24
N ALA A 186 16.03 -9.38 3.29
CA ALA A 186 15.65 -10.27 4.39
C ALA A 186 14.73 -11.43 3.96
N PHE A 187 14.06 -11.31 2.81
CA PHE A 187 13.06 -12.28 2.33
C PHE A 187 13.59 -13.41 1.48
N ASN A 188 14.58 -13.14 0.66
CA ASN A 188 14.92 -14.04 -0.44
C ASN A 188 16.04 -15.04 -0.12
N LYS A 189 16.71 -14.88 1.02
CA LYS A 189 17.86 -15.73 1.36
C LYS A 189 17.91 -16.02 2.87
N PRO A 190 17.27 -17.08 3.34
CA PRO A 190 17.30 -17.46 4.77
C PRO A 190 18.71 -17.78 5.32
N THR A 191 19.72 -17.80 4.48
CA THR A 191 21.14 -18.02 4.84
C THR A 191 21.96 -16.74 4.86
N ASN A 192 21.38 -15.56 4.54
CA ASN A 192 22.12 -14.31 4.57
C ASN A 192 22.34 -13.84 6.01
N THR A 193 23.57 -13.51 6.31
CA THR A 193 23.99 -12.88 7.57
C THR A 193 24.07 -11.36 7.46
N GLU A 194 23.84 -10.81 6.28
CA GLU A 194 23.93 -9.39 5.98
C GLU A 194 22.57 -8.82 5.55
N PHE A 195 22.15 -7.76 6.24
CA PHE A 195 20.87 -7.09 6.02
C PHE A 195 21.12 -5.61 5.72
N PRO A 196 21.32 -5.23 4.44
CA PRO A 196 21.53 -3.83 4.08
C PRO A 196 20.26 -3.01 4.37
N LEU A 197 20.43 -1.90 5.08
CA LEU A 197 19.38 -0.91 5.27
C LEU A 197 19.23 -0.12 3.97
N SER A 198 18.07 -0.17 3.37
CA SER A 198 17.73 0.65 2.20
C SER A 198 16.94 1.88 2.62
N VAL A 199 17.37 3.04 2.15
CA VAL A 199 16.66 4.33 2.28
C VAL A 199 16.54 4.92 0.89
N HIS A 200 15.33 5.08 0.37
CA HIS A 200 15.19 5.53 -1.02
C HIS A 200 13.90 6.33 -1.26
N THR A 201 13.94 7.10 -2.33
CA THR A 201 12.83 7.85 -2.91
C THR A 201 12.73 7.46 -4.38
N ASP A 202 11.51 7.44 -4.91
CA ASP A 202 11.26 7.07 -6.29
C ASP A 202 11.69 5.64 -6.66
N ARG A 203 11.40 5.29 -7.90
CA ARG A 203 11.72 4.04 -8.55
C ARG A 203 13.18 4.02 -8.94
N VAL A 204 13.95 3.17 -8.31
CA VAL A 204 15.36 2.96 -8.64
C VAL A 204 15.54 1.62 -9.33
N SER A 205 16.53 1.51 -10.20
CA SER A 205 16.71 0.43 -11.19
C SER A 205 16.69 -1.01 -10.64
N SER A 206 16.90 -1.20 -9.36
CA SER A 206 16.99 -2.52 -8.72
C SER A 206 15.66 -3.01 -8.12
N TYR A 207 14.58 -2.23 -8.20
CA TYR A 207 13.25 -2.64 -7.74
C TYR A 207 12.46 -3.34 -8.84
N PRO A 208 11.64 -4.36 -8.49
CA PRO A 208 10.74 -4.97 -9.46
C PRO A 208 9.86 -3.90 -10.10
N ASP A 209 9.79 -3.90 -11.40
CA ASP A 209 9.08 -2.91 -12.22
C ASP A 209 7.56 -2.81 -11.98
N SER A 210 7.02 -3.66 -11.12
CA SER A 210 5.58 -3.86 -10.94
C SER A 210 4.92 -3.00 -9.86
N TYR A 211 5.69 -2.24 -9.06
CA TYR A 211 5.09 -1.50 -7.94
C TYR A 211 5.34 0.00 -8.07
N PRO A 212 4.25 0.80 -8.06
CA PRO A 212 4.37 2.26 -8.06
C PRO A 212 5.02 2.78 -6.78
N THR A 213 5.81 3.82 -6.90
CA THR A 213 6.47 4.51 -5.79
C THR A 213 6.03 5.95 -5.72
N ILE A 214 6.05 6.57 -4.54
CA ILE A 214 5.79 8.00 -4.39
C ILE A 214 7.10 8.74 -4.53
N VAL A 215 7.14 9.67 -5.48
CA VAL A 215 8.34 10.46 -5.76
C VAL A 215 8.57 11.56 -4.71
N ARG A 216 9.85 11.81 -4.42
CA ARG A 216 10.31 12.91 -3.56
C ARG A 216 11.51 13.58 -4.23
N PRO A 217 11.27 14.39 -5.29
CA PRO A 217 12.33 14.98 -6.08
C PRO A 217 13.01 16.13 -5.34
N ILE A 218 14.31 16.35 -5.62
CA ILE A 218 15.08 17.46 -5.09
C ILE A 218 15.40 18.41 -6.26
N ALA A 219 14.83 19.60 -6.21
CA ALA A 219 14.98 20.61 -7.25
C ALA A 219 16.45 21.07 -7.42
N PRO A 220 16.82 21.67 -8.56
CA PRO A 220 18.12 22.30 -8.74
C PRO A 220 18.42 23.30 -7.60
N LYS A 221 19.69 23.38 -7.17
CA LYS A 221 20.15 24.29 -6.11
C LYS A 221 19.40 24.16 -4.78
N SER A 222 18.82 23.01 -4.52
CA SER A 222 18.10 22.76 -3.27
C SER A 222 18.63 21.52 -2.54
N SER A 223 18.11 21.26 -1.36
CA SER A 223 18.45 20.06 -0.58
C SER A 223 17.23 19.47 0.08
N ASP A 224 17.30 18.18 0.38
CA ASP A 224 16.31 17.49 1.21
C ASP A 224 17.02 16.63 2.25
N GLU A 225 16.33 16.32 3.32
CA GLU A 225 16.85 15.56 4.44
C GLU A 225 15.99 14.34 4.71
N PHE A 226 16.60 13.17 4.83
CA PHE A 226 15.97 11.90 5.12
C PHE A 226 16.39 11.47 6.52
N VAL A 227 15.45 11.39 7.45
CA VAL A 227 15.71 10.99 8.83
C VAL A 227 15.10 9.62 9.09
N VAL A 228 15.95 8.66 9.43
CA VAL A 228 15.56 7.27 9.70
C VAL A 228 16.08 6.87 11.08
N SER A 229 15.29 6.13 11.84
CA SER A 229 15.74 5.56 13.10
C SER A 229 15.66 4.04 13.13
N LEU A 230 16.64 3.43 13.78
CA LEU A 230 16.65 2.03 14.19
C LEU A 230 16.42 2.00 15.70
N ARG A 231 15.36 1.31 16.15
CA ARG A 231 14.94 1.29 17.54
C ARG A 231 14.89 -0.16 18.05
N PHE A 232 15.67 -0.45 19.06
CA PHE A 232 15.90 -1.82 19.55
C PHE A 232 15.09 -2.12 20.79
N GLY A 233 14.40 -3.27 20.80
CA GLY A 233 13.58 -3.76 21.90
C GLY A 233 13.94 -5.15 22.35
N ARG A 234 13.38 -5.57 23.48
CA ARG A 234 13.39 -6.96 23.94
C ARG A 234 12.47 -7.80 23.05
N ALA A 235 12.57 -9.13 23.13
CA ALA A 235 11.81 -10.04 22.27
C ALA A 235 10.27 -9.84 22.32
N ASN A 236 9.76 -9.30 23.42
CA ASN A 236 8.34 -9.02 23.64
C ASN A 236 7.96 -7.55 23.40
N ALA A 237 8.88 -6.71 22.93
CA ALA A 237 8.56 -5.31 22.64
C ALA A 237 7.59 -5.24 21.47
N THR A 238 6.54 -4.44 21.62
CA THR A 238 5.57 -4.16 20.57
C THR A 238 6.04 -3.00 19.69
N GLU A 239 5.51 -2.87 18.50
CA GLU A 239 5.75 -1.73 17.63
C GLU A 239 5.38 -0.43 18.34
N ALA A 240 4.21 -0.35 18.94
CA ALA A 240 3.76 0.82 19.69
C ALA A 240 4.71 1.20 20.84
N SER A 241 5.37 0.23 21.49
CA SER A 241 6.36 0.52 22.54
C SER A 241 7.67 1.07 22.01
N LEU A 242 8.02 0.80 20.76
CA LEU A 242 9.26 1.23 20.12
C LEU A 242 9.09 2.47 19.24
N ALA A 243 7.96 2.63 18.57
CA ALA A 243 7.72 3.66 17.58
C ALA A 243 6.37 4.38 17.71
N GLY A 244 5.65 4.22 18.80
CA GLY A 244 4.35 4.87 19.01
C GLY A 244 4.38 6.40 18.99
N ASP A 245 5.54 7.03 19.17
CA ASP A 245 5.76 8.46 18.95
C ASP A 245 5.69 8.82 17.45
N VAL A 246 6.22 7.97 16.57
CA VAL A 246 6.16 8.13 15.10
C VAL A 246 4.72 7.92 14.62
N ASP A 247 4.05 6.87 15.10
CA ASP A 247 2.65 6.60 14.76
C ASP A 247 1.73 7.74 15.20
N LYS A 248 1.97 8.25 16.42
CA LYS A 248 1.23 9.42 16.91
C LYS A 248 1.49 10.67 16.07
N LYS A 249 2.73 10.91 15.67
CA LYS A 249 3.07 12.02 14.76
C LYS A 249 2.35 11.83 13.42
N PHE A 250 2.39 10.63 12.85
CA PHE A 250 1.73 10.29 11.59
C PHE A 250 0.22 10.51 11.67
N THR A 251 -0.45 9.98 12.68
CA THR A 251 -1.91 10.14 12.85
C THR A 251 -2.34 11.56 13.22
N THR A 252 -1.44 12.38 13.77
CA THR A 252 -1.68 13.81 13.98
C THR A 252 -1.67 14.58 12.67
N VAL A 253 -0.74 14.25 11.77
CA VAL A 253 -0.65 14.86 10.44
C VAL A 253 -1.76 14.34 9.51
N PHE A 254 -2.05 13.05 9.59
CA PHE A 254 -3.05 12.36 8.77
C PHE A 254 -4.13 11.70 9.64
N PRO A 255 -5.04 12.50 10.24
CA PRO A 255 -6.09 11.96 11.10
C PRO A 255 -7.08 11.12 10.30
N SER A 256 -7.59 10.04 10.93
CA SER A 256 -8.61 9.21 10.31
C SER A 256 -9.92 9.95 10.16
N THR A 257 -10.41 10.06 8.92
CA THR A 257 -11.71 10.66 8.56
C THR A 257 -12.69 9.64 7.98
N LEU A 258 -12.24 8.41 7.71
CA LEU A 258 -13.07 7.36 7.14
C LEU A 258 -14.17 6.93 8.13
N ASN A 259 -15.42 7.21 7.76
CA ASN A 259 -16.60 6.82 8.54
C ASN A 259 -17.49 5.87 7.73
N TRP A 260 -17.02 4.65 7.49
CA TRP A 260 -17.79 3.61 6.81
C TRP A 260 -18.00 2.45 7.76
N THR A 261 -19.25 2.28 8.23
CA THR A 261 -19.57 1.27 9.26
C THR A 261 -20.13 -0.03 8.71
N ASP A 262 -20.67 0.00 7.49
CA ASP A 262 -21.20 -1.20 6.82
C ASP A 262 -20.05 -2.08 6.31
N ARG A 263 -19.92 -3.28 6.87
CA ARG A 263 -18.87 -4.25 6.53
C ARG A 263 -19.40 -5.44 5.75
N ARG A 264 -20.65 -5.39 5.30
CA ARG A 264 -21.22 -6.43 4.45
C ARG A 264 -20.49 -6.50 3.11
N PRO A 265 -20.47 -7.68 2.45
CA PRO A 265 -19.78 -7.85 1.18
C PRO A 265 -20.29 -6.91 0.09
N ILE A 266 -19.43 -6.67 -0.91
CA ILE A 266 -19.74 -5.87 -2.10
C ILE A 266 -19.68 -6.78 -3.31
N GLY A 267 -20.61 -6.61 -4.24
CA GLY A 267 -20.63 -7.31 -5.52
C GLY A 267 -19.76 -6.62 -6.57
N ALA A 268 -19.11 -7.39 -7.42
CA ALA A 268 -18.43 -6.93 -8.61
C ALA A 268 -19.19 -7.34 -9.87
N ILE A 269 -19.42 -6.38 -10.77
CA ILE A 269 -20.08 -6.58 -12.06
C ILE A 269 -19.17 -6.05 -13.15
N PHE A 270 -18.72 -6.94 -14.03
CA PHE A 270 -17.96 -6.59 -15.22
C PHE A 270 -18.86 -6.76 -16.44
N LEU A 271 -19.08 -5.70 -17.20
CA LEU A 271 -19.95 -5.72 -18.37
C LEU A 271 -19.20 -6.17 -19.64
N ALA A 272 -17.90 -5.93 -19.66
CA ALA A 272 -16.96 -6.42 -20.67
C ALA A 272 -15.64 -6.72 -19.97
N THR A 273 -14.85 -7.69 -20.45
CA THR A 273 -13.58 -8.05 -19.79
C THR A 273 -12.37 -7.75 -20.65
N ASP A 274 -12.53 -7.85 -21.98
CA ASP A 274 -11.47 -7.56 -22.95
C ASP A 274 -12.08 -7.07 -24.26
N PRO A 275 -11.41 -6.18 -25.02
CA PRO A 275 -11.84 -5.78 -26.36
C PRO A 275 -11.66 -6.96 -27.33
N GLN A 276 -12.78 -7.52 -27.78
CA GLN A 276 -12.79 -8.71 -28.64
C GLN A 276 -12.58 -8.40 -30.13
N GLY A 277 -12.73 -7.14 -30.50
CA GLY A 277 -12.62 -6.68 -31.90
C GLY A 277 -13.76 -7.14 -32.79
N TRP A 278 -14.91 -7.49 -32.25
CA TRP A 278 -16.10 -7.83 -33.02
C TRP A 278 -16.73 -6.57 -33.63
N SER A 279 -17.00 -6.60 -34.94
CA SER A 279 -17.61 -5.46 -35.63
C SER A 279 -19.06 -5.19 -35.24
N ASN A 280 -19.79 -6.24 -34.82
CA ASN A 280 -21.17 -6.17 -34.34
C ASN A 280 -21.30 -5.82 -32.86
N ASN A 281 -20.30 -6.13 -32.04
CA ASN A 281 -20.21 -5.80 -30.62
C ASN A 281 -18.83 -5.21 -30.29
N PRO A 282 -18.48 -4.04 -30.81
CA PRO A 282 -17.13 -3.47 -30.69
C PRO A 282 -16.72 -3.20 -29.24
N ARG A 283 -17.68 -2.94 -28.36
CA ARG A 283 -17.42 -2.70 -26.92
C ARG A 283 -17.34 -3.97 -26.07
N GLY A 284 -17.50 -5.14 -26.69
CA GLY A 284 -17.32 -6.42 -26.01
C GLY A 284 -18.38 -6.77 -24.95
N TRP A 285 -19.55 -6.14 -25.00
CA TRP A 285 -20.62 -6.35 -24.03
C TRP A 285 -20.89 -7.84 -23.78
N PHE A 286 -20.90 -8.22 -22.50
CA PHE A 286 -21.17 -9.57 -21.99
C PHE A 286 -20.23 -10.64 -22.57
N ASN A 287 -19.17 -10.27 -23.25
CA ASN A 287 -18.32 -11.18 -24.06
C ASN A 287 -19.13 -12.01 -25.05
N ASP A 288 -20.19 -11.42 -25.64
CA ASP A 288 -21.12 -12.10 -26.54
C ASP A 288 -20.89 -11.67 -28.00
N ALA A 289 -20.30 -12.57 -28.81
CA ALA A 289 -20.05 -12.36 -30.22
C ALA A 289 -21.34 -12.28 -31.07
N ASN A 290 -22.48 -12.77 -30.55
CA ASN A 290 -23.75 -12.79 -31.27
C ASN A 290 -24.57 -11.51 -31.06
N LEU A 291 -24.23 -10.71 -30.06
CA LEU A 291 -24.86 -9.43 -29.82
C LEU A 291 -24.50 -8.44 -30.92
N ASN A 292 -25.48 -7.84 -31.56
CA ASN A 292 -25.26 -6.86 -32.63
C ASN A 292 -25.78 -5.49 -32.25
N ILE A 293 -24.97 -4.70 -31.55
CA ILE A 293 -25.33 -3.33 -31.10
C ILE A 293 -25.28 -2.27 -32.22
N THR A 294 -25.01 -2.66 -33.46
CA THR A 294 -25.04 -1.73 -34.60
C THR A 294 -26.46 -1.58 -35.18
N THR A 295 -27.44 -2.31 -34.66
CA THR A 295 -28.84 -2.30 -35.13
C THR A 295 -29.81 -1.94 -34.01
N PRO A 296 -30.99 -1.35 -34.33
CA PRO A 296 -32.04 -1.07 -33.33
C PRO A 296 -32.49 -2.32 -32.57
N ALA A 297 -32.59 -3.47 -33.26
CA ALA A 297 -32.94 -4.74 -32.64
C ALA A 297 -31.88 -5.20 -31.63
N GLY A 298 -30.59 -4.99 -31.96
CA GLY A 298 -29.48 -5.28 -31.06
C GLY A 298 -29.43 -4.34 -29.85
N HIS A 299 -29.77 -3.07 -30.00
CA HIS A 299 -29.94 -2.17 -28.85
C HIS A 299 -31.05 -2.67 -27.90
N ALA A 300 -32.18 -3.10 -28.44
CA ALA A 300 -33.25 -3.68 -27.65
C ALA A 300 -32.82 -4.97 -26.93
N GLN A 301 -32.05 -5.82 -27.60
CA GLN A 301 -31.47 -7.03 -27.02
C GLN A 301 -30.45 -6.68 -25.92
N PHE A 302 -29.54 -5.74 -26.14
CA PHE A 302 -28.60 -5.25 -25.15
C PHE A 302 -29.32 -4.78 -23.87
N ARG A 303 -30.34 -3.92 -24.06
CA ARG A 303 -31.16 -3.42 -22.94
C ARG A 303 -31.78 -4.58 -22.15
N GLN A 304 -32.39 -5.56 -22.82
CA GLN A 304 -32.99 -6.72 -22.19
C GLN A 304 -31.96 -7.53 -21.39
N HIS A 305 -30.78 -7.80 -21.98
CA HIS A 305 -29.71 -8.54 -21.31
C HIS A 305 -29.17 -7.78 -20.09
N LEU A 306 -28.94 -6.46 -20.21
CA LEU A 306 -28.42 -5.65 -19.10
C LEU A 306 -29.40 -5.60 -17.92
N LEU A 307 -30.68 -5.44 -18.19
CA LEU A 307 -31.70 -5.40 -17.13
C LEU A 307 -31.91 -6.76 -16.50
N ALA A 308 -31.85 -7.85 -17.29
CA ALA A 308 -31.90 -9.21 -16.76
C ALA A 308 -30.65 -9.53 -15.89
N LEU A 309 -29.47 -9.04 -16.30
CA LEU A 309 -28.24 -9.13 -15.50
C LEU A 309 -28.38 -8.38 -14.16
N ALA A 310 -28.97 -7.18 -14.18
CA ALA A 310 -29.23 -6.43 -12.94
C ALA A 310 -30.13 -7.22 -11.99
N ASP A 311 -31.24 -7.78 -12.50
CA ASP A 311 -32.18 -8.55 -11.68
C ASP A 311 -31.55 -9.84 -11.12
N ALA A 312 -30.77 -10.55 -11.92
CA ALA A 312 -30.00 -11.71 -11.48
C ALA A 312 -28.97 -11.36 -10.41
N SER A 313 -28.20 -10.26 -10.62
CA SER A 313 -27.24 -9.75 -9.66
C SER A 313 -27.89 -9.36 -8.34
N ILE A 314 -29.05 -8.70 -8.37
CA ILE A 314 -29.84 -8.37 -7.18
C ILE A 314 -30.23 -9.63 -6.41
N GLY A 315 -30.60 -10.71 -7.11
CA GLY A 315 -30.89 -12.01 -6.50
C GLY A 315 -29.67 -12.59 -5.76
N VAL A 316 -28.51 -12.58 -6.40
CA VAL A 316 -27.24 -13.01 -5.80
C VAL A 316 -26.90 -12.12 -4.59
N MET A 317 -26.99 -10.80 -4.72
CA MET A 317 -26.66 -9.86 -3.64
C MET A 317 -27.55 -10.04 -2.40
N ARG A 318 -28.84 -10.32 -2.58
CA ARG A 318 -29.75 -10.67 -1.46
C ARG A 318 -29.29 -11.94 -0.75
N ASN A 319 -28.96 -12.97 -1.52
CA ASN A 319 -28.44 -14.24 -0.98
C ASN A 319 -27.12 -14.05 -0.20
N MET A 320 -26.26 -13.14 -0.65
CA MET A 320 -24.98 -12.82 -0.04
C MET A 320 -25.09 -11.81 1.11
N ASN A 321 -26.26 -11.24 1.39
CA ASN A 321 -26.43 -10.11 2.32
C ASN A 321 -25.48 -8.94 1.99
N ALA A 322 -25.32 -8.63 0.70
CA ALA A 322 -24.43 -7.58 0.24
C ALA A 322 -24.95 -6.18 0.59
N GLN A 323 -24.04 -5.21 0.69
CA GLN A 323 -24.41 -3.81 0.86
C GLN A 323 -24.63 -3.07 -0.45
N GLY A 324 -24.02 -3.55 -1.55
CA GLY A 324 -24.07 -2.91 -2.85
C GLY A 324 -23.21 -3.64 -3.88
N ALA A 325 -23.09 -3.07 -5.08
CA ALA A 325 -22.22 -3.56 -6.14
C ALA A 325 -21.50 -2.42 -6.85
N ILE A 326 -20.30 -2.71 -7.34
CA ILE A 326 -19.53 -1.85 -8.23
C ILE A 326 -19.65 -2.40 -9.64
N THR A 327 -19.98 -1.56 -10.61
CA THR A 327 -20.04 -1.91 -12.03
C THR A 327 -18.84 -1.31 -12.75
N TRP A 328 -18.07 -2.17 -13.40
CA TRP A 328 -16.98 -1.80 -14.30
C TRP A 328 -17.51 -1.72 -15.74
N ASP A 329 -16.75 -1.04 -16.58
CA ASP A 329 -16.95 -1.02 -18.03
C ASP A 329 -18.30 -0.42 -18.49
N ILE A 330 -18.78 0.60 -17.80
CA ILE A 330 -20.00 1.31 -18.21
C ILE A 330 -19.81 1.94 -19.60
N GLU A 331 -18.59 2.32 -19.93
CA GLU A 331 -18.17 2.91 -21.20
C GLU A 331 -17.86 1.85 -22.28
N GLY A 332 -17.86 0.55 -21.89
CA GLY A 332 -17.44 -0.56 -22.74
C GLY A 332 -15.91 -0.73 -22.82
N GLN A 333 -15.47 -1.73 -23.56
CA GLN A 333 -14.05 -2.11 -23.74
C GLN A 333 -13.68 -2.14 -25.24
N GLU A 334 -13.98 -1.06 -25.95
CA GLU A 334 -13.79 -1.01 -27.40
C GLU A 334 -12.33 -0.96 -27.84
N PHE A 335 -11.48 -0.33 -27.05
CA PHE A 335 -10.12 0.01 -27.45
C PHE A 335 -9.11 -1.03 -27.01
N ARG A 336 -8.23 -1.43 -27.95
CA ARG A 336 -7.08 -2.28 -27.65
C ARG A 336 -5.98 -1.45 -26.99
N HIS A 337 -5.23 -2.06 -26.12
CA HIS A 337 -4.08 -1.61 -25.33
C HIS A 337 -4.38 -1.14 -23.92
N ALA A 338 -3.35 -1.26 -23.12
CA ALA A 338 -2.99 -0.80 -21.77
C ALA A 338 -4.12 -0.35 -20.83
N THR A 339 -5.30 -0.08 -21.32
CA THR A 339 -6.46 0.38 -20.58
C THR A 339 -7.38 -0.79 -20.35
N THR A 340 -7.27 -1.43 -19.19
CA THR A 340 -8.21 -2.50 -18.79
C THR A 340 -9.60 -1.92 -18.61
N TYR A 341 -9.72 -0.70 -18.05
CA TYR A 341 -10.98 0.00 -17.84
C TYR A 341 -10.85 1.45 -18.29
N ILE A 342 -11.89 2.00 -18.92
CA ILE A 342 -11.90 3.41 -19.35
C ILE A 342 -11.97 4.33 -18.13
N GLY A 343 -12.86 4.04 -17.18
CA GLY A 343 -12.95 4.75 -15.92
C GLY A 343 -13.33 6.24 -16.04
N ASP A 344 -14.19 6.57 -17.01
CA ASP A 344 -14.76 7.91 -17.13
C ASP A 344 -16.26 7.88 -17.46
N PRO A 345 -17.12 7.76 -16.45
CA PRO A 345 -18.57 7.64 -16.65
C PRO A 345 -19.19 8.82 -17.39
N ARG A 346 -18.50 9.98 -17.50
CA ARG A 346 -19.02 11.16 -18.19
C ARG A 346 -19.09 11.01 -19.71
N ILE A 347 -18.29 10.08 -20.28
CA ILE A 347 -18.22 9.89 -21.72
C ILE A 347 -19.12 8.75 -22.23
N VAL A 348 -19.94 8.12 -21.37
CA VAL A 348 -20.80 7.00 -21.73
C VAL A 348 -21.71 7.35 -22.91
N ASP A 349 -22.24 8.56 -22.97
CA ASP A 349 -23.15 9.00 -24.05
C ASP A 349 -22.45 9.02 -25.44
N THR A 350 -21.14 9.15 -25.48
CA THR A 350 -20.36 9.18 -26.73
C THR A 350 -19.66 7.87 -27.05
N THR A 351 -19.21 7.13 -26.04
CA THR A 351 -18.50 5.85 -26.21
C THR A 351 -19.42 4.65 -26.27
N ALA A 352 -20.55 4.70 -25.57
CA ALA A 352 -21.48 3.58 -25.43
C ALA A 352 -22.94 4.08 -25.39
N PRO A 353 -23.47 4.65 -26.48
CA PRO A 353 -24.83 5.22 -26.51
C PRO A 353 -25.91 4.21 -26.14
N GLU A 354 -25.76 2.94 -26.50
CA GLU A 354 -26.70 1.87 -26.11
C GLU A 354 -26.71 1.63 -24.59
N MET A 355 -25.58 1.86 -23.90
CA MET A 355 -25.52 1.82 -22.44
C MET A 355 -26.11 3.11 -21.84
N ALA A 356 -25.81 4.26 -22.42
CA ALA A 356 -26.33 5.55 -21.97
C ALA A 356 -27.87 5.58 -21.91
N ASP A 357 -28.54 4.94 -22.89
CA ASP A 357 -30.00 4.84 -23.01
C ASP A 357 -30.65 4.02 -21.89
N VAL A 358 -29.91 3.15 -21.21
CA VAL A 358 -30.44 2.23 -20.21
C VAL A 358 -29.77 2.37 -18.84
N ALA A 359 -28.65 3.07 -18.74
CA ALA A 359 -27.87 3.16 -17.52
C ALA A 359 -28.68 3.68 -16.32
N ASP A 360 -29.53 4.68 -16.52
CA ASP A 360 -30.32 5.27 -15.45
C ASP A 360 -31.30 4.24 -14.84
N GLU A 361 -31.95 3.43 -15.68
CA GLU A 361 -32.82 2.33 -15.23
C GLU A 361 -32.01 1.21 -14.57
N TYR A 362 -30.87 0.85 -15.16
CA TYR A 362 -29.97 -0.16 -14.62
C TYR A 362 -29.58 0.14 -13.17
N PHE A 363 -29.04 1.32 -12.91
CA PHE A 363 -28.65 1.73 -11.56
C PHE A 363 -29.86 1.94 -10.63
N ALA A 364 -31.00 2.41 -11.17
CA ALA A 364 -32.22 2.56 -10.38
C ALA A 364 -32.74 1.21 -9.85
N ARG A 365 -32.60 0.10 -10.60
CA ARG A 365 -33.00 -1.24 -10.13
C ARG A 365 -32.32 -1.63 -8.83
N PHE A 366 -30.98 -1.44 -8.76
CA PHE A 366 -30.21 -1.72 -7.54
C PHE A 366 -30.64 -0.84 -6.38
N ARG A 367 -30.78 0.47 -6.59
CA ARG A 367 -31.21 1.39 -5.54
C ARG A 367 -32.63 1.08 -5.05
N ASN A 368 -33.54 0.80 -5.94
CA ASN A 368 -34.91 0.42 -5.59
C ASN A 368 -34.98 -0.91 -4.84
N ALA A 369 -34.01 -1.79 -5.05
CA ALA A 369 -33.84 -3.03 -4.28
C ALA A 369 -33.12 -2.83 -2.93
N GLY A 370 -32.76 -1.59 -2.58
CA GLY A 370 -32.10 -1.24 -1.32
C GLY A 370 -30.57 -1.41 -1.32
N PHE A 371 -29.93 -1.51 -2.49
CA PHE A 371 -28.50 -1.68 -2.62
C PHE A 371 -27.79 -0.38 -3.00
N ARG A 372 -26.58 -0.18 -2.48
CA ARG A 372 -25.68 0.85 -2.96
C ARG A 372 -25.17 0.50 -4.36
N THR A 373 -24.91 1.53 -5.15
CA THR A 373 -24.31 1.40 -6.49
C THR A 373 -22.92 1.99 -6.49
N GLY A 374 -22.07 1.47 -7.37
CA GLY A 374 -20.69 1.93 -7.53
C GLY A 374 -20.21 1.86 -8.97
N VAL A 375 -19.15 2.58 -9.24
CA VAL A 375 -18.49 2.65 -10.55
C VAL A 375 -16.97 2.62 -10.40
N CYS A 376 -16.28 2.25 -11.49
CA CYS A 376 -14.85 2.42 -11.64
C CYS A 376 -14.57 3.81 -12.21
N VAL A 377 -13.55 4.49 -11.67
CA VAL A 377 -13.02 5.76 -12.21
C VAL A 377 -11.50 5.71 -12.27
N ARG A 378 -10.90 6.48 -13.17
CA ARG A 378 -9.44 6.65 -13.29
C ARG A 378 -9.03 8.11 -13.13
N PRO A 379 -7.86 8.41 -12.53
CA PRO A 379 -7.32 9.77 -12.42
C PRO A 379 -6.66 10.27 -13.71
N GLN A 380 -6.87 9.58 -14.83
CA GLN A 380 -6.37 9.93 -16.16
C GLN A 380 -7.51 10.26 -17.11
N LEU A 381 -7.19 10.90 -18.24
CA LEU A 381 -8.10 11.12 -19.36
C LEU A 381 -7.85 10.12 -20.48
N LEU A 382 -8.92 9.54 -21.02
CA LEU A 382 -8.87 8.73 -22.22
C LEU A 382 -8.55 9.63 -23.44
N LYS A 383 -7.45 9.33 -24.12
CA LYS A 383 -7.08 9.95 -25.39
C LYS A 383 -7.12 8.92 -26.51
N LEU A 384 -7.98 9.14 -27.48
CA LEU A 384 -8.07 8.29 -28.65
C LEU A 384 -6.97 8.66 -29.67
N SER A 385 -6.45 7.65 -30.38
CA SER A 385 -5.65 7.84 -31.58
C SER A 385 -6.45 8.55 -32.67
N ALA A 386 -5.77 9.14 -33.68
CA ALA A 386 -6.43 9.85 -34.75
C ALA A 386 -7.42 8.97 -35.55
N ASP A 387 -7.12 7.69 -35.71
CA ASP A 387 -7.98 6.70 -36.35
C ASP A 387 -9.04 6.08 -35.41
N LYS A 388 -9.06 6.50 -34.13
CA LYS A 388 -9.95 6.02 -33.07
C LYS A 388 -9.89 4.51 -32.80
N LYS A 389 -8.79 3.84 -33.18
CA LYS A 389 -8.64 2.38 -32.98
C LYS A 389 -7.93 2.03 -31.69
N THR A 390 -7.17 2.96 -31.14
CA THR A 390 -6.46 2.77 -29.88
C THR A 390 -6.75 3.89 -28.91
N ALA A 391 -6.68 3.58 -27.63
CA ALA A 391 -6.86 4.54 -26.55
C ALA A 391 -5.67 4.46 -25.59
N ASN A 392 -5.26 5.61 -25.07
CA ASN A 392 -4.27 5.72 -24.03
C ASN A 392 -4.84 6.52 -22.86
N GLN A 393 -4.48 6.14 -21.64
CA GLN A 393 -4.75 6.93 -20.46
C GLN A 393 -3.65 7.97 -20.30
N MET A 394 -4.01 9.24 -20.31
CA MET A 394 -3.05 10.35 -20.25
C MET A 394 -3.13 11.04 -18.90
N PRO A 395 -1.99 11.32 -18.26
CA PRO A 395 -1.95 12.12 -17.06
C PRO A 395 -2.52 13.51 -17.32
N VAL A 396 -3.04 14.14 -16.28
CA VAL A 396 -3.58 15.50 -16.31
C VAL A 396 -2.90 16.34 -15.22
N ASP A 397 -2.93 17.66 -15.38
CA ASP A 397 -2.33 18.59 -14.41
C ASP A 397 -3.05 18.56 -13.05
N ASP A 398 -4.37 18.39 -13.05
CA ASP A 398 -5.19 18.28 -11.83
C ASP A 398 -6.02 16.99 -11.78
N PRO A 399 -5.42 15.87 -11.38
CA PRO A 399 -6.13 14.61 -11.22
C PRO A 399 -7.16 14.64 -10.08
N THR A 400 -7.04 15.57 -9.11
CA THR A 400 -8.03 15.75 -8.04
C THR A 400 -9.35 16.25 -8.61
N GLN A 401 -9.30 17.34 -9.38
CA GLN A 401 -10.50 17.91 -9.99
C GLN A 401 -11.12 16.94 -10.99
N LEU A 402 -10.29 16.25 -11.78
CA LEU A 402 -10.77 15.23 -12.71
C LEU A 402 -11.57 14.14 -12.02
N LEU A 403 -11.06 13.58 -10.91
CA LEU A 403 -11.78 12.56 -10.13
C LEU A 403 -13.06 13.11 -9.51
N ILE A 404 -13.01 14.34 -8.97
CA ILE A 404 -14.20 15.02 -8.43
C ILE A 404 -15.28 15.14 -9.51
N ASP A 405 -14.95 15.57 -10.71
CA ASP A 405 -15.91 15.74 -11.80
C ASP A 405 -16.53 14.41 -12.24
N LYS A 406 -15.72 13.36 -12.36
CA LYS A 406 -16.18 12.00 -12.73
C LYS A 406 -17.14 11.43 -11.66
N ILE A 407 -16.76 11.55 -10.40
CA ILE A 407 -17.57 11.07 -9.28
C ILE A 407 -18.86 11.88 -9.12
N ALA A 408 -18.76 13.21 -9.22
CA ALA A 408 -19.93 14.09 -9.17
C ALA A 408 -20.97 13.75 -10.25
N TYR A 409 -20.50 13.50 -11.50
CA TYR A 409 -21.37 13.07 -12.59
C TYR A 409 -22.08 11.75 -12.27
N ALA A 410 -21.33 10.72 -11.90
CA ALA A 410 -21.90 9.40 -11.62
C ALA A 410 -22.83 9.43 -10.38
N LYS A 411 -22.45 10.19 -9.36
CA LYS A 411 -23.28 10.38 -8.16
C LYS A 411 -24.58 11.12 -8.47
N LYS A 412 -24.52 12.20 -9.24
CA LYS A 412 -25.71 12.97 -9.64
C LYS A 412 -26.64 12.16 -10.51
N ARG A 413 -26.10 11.40 -11.48
CA ARG A 413 -26.90 10.65 -12.45
C ARG A 413 -27.41 9.33 -11.86
N TRP A 414 -26.55 8.57 -11.17
CA TRP A 414 -26.82 7.19 -10.76
C TRP A 414 -26.84 6.94 -9.24
N GLY A 415 -26.60 7.98 -8.44
CA GLY A 415 -26.60 7.87 -6.97
C GLY A 415 -25.51 6.97 -6.41
N VAL A 416 -24.36 6.88 -7.08
CA VAL A 416 -23.25 6.01 -6.66
C VAL A 416 -22.62 6.48 -5.35
N THR A 417 -22.22 5.51 -4.53
CA THR A 417 -21.52 5.74 -3.26
C THR A 417 -20.33 4.79 -3.05
N LEU A 418 -20.11 3.85 -3.96
CA LEU A 418 -18.95 2.96 -3.98
C LEU A 418 -18.07 3.32 -5.18
N ILE A 419 -16.84 3.77 -4.94
CA ILE A 419 -15.99 4.29 -6.00
C ILE A 419 -14.68 3.51 -6.02
N TYR A 420 -14.50 2.65 -7.02
CA TYR A 420 -13.22 2.03 -7.28
C TYR A 420 -12.36 3.01 -8.09
N VAL A 421 -11.17 3.32 -7.58
CA VAL A 421 -10.21 4.20 -8.26
C VAL A 421 -9.11 3.34 -8.84
N ASP A 422 -9.26 3.02 -10.12
CA ASP A 422 -8.34 2.21 -10.90
C ASP A 422 -7.08 3.01 -11.26
N SER A 423 -5.94 2.33 -11.32
CA SER A 423 -4.65 2.93 -11.72
C SER A 423 -4.38 4.29 -11.07
N ASN A 424 -4.44 4.34 -9.74
CA ASN A 424 -4.08 5.56 -9.00
C ASN A 424 -2.55 5.79 -9.03
N VAL A 425 -2.00 5.78 -10.25
CA VAL A 425 -0.60 5.94 -10.61
C VAL A 425 -0.47 6.86 -11.82
N ASN A 426 0.73 7.35 -12.08
CA ASN A 426 1.06 8.02 -13.32
C ASN A 426 1.39 6.95 -14.38
N GLU A 427 0.58 6.84 -15.41
CA GLU A 427 0.74 5.85 -16.49
C GLU A 427 2.04 6.02 -17.31
N MET A 428 2.68 7.18 -17.25
CA MET A 428 3.92 7.43 -18.01
C MET A 428 5.16 6.86 -17.34
N ASP A 429 5.22 6.92 -16.01
CA ASP A 429 6.38 6.51 -15.20
C ASP A 429 6.05 5.48 -14.13
N HIS A 430 4.78 5.07 -14.04
CA HIS A 430 4.25 4.15 -13.03
C HIS A 430 4.46 4.59 -11.57
N ASN A 431 4.73 5.89 -11.35
CA ASN A 431 4.80 6.42 -10.01
C ASN A 431 3.40 6.56 -9.41
N ALA A 432 3.30 6.33 -8.11
CA ALA A 432 2.05 6.57 -7.40
C ALA A 432 1.68 8.05 -7.43
N LEU A 433 0.41 8.33 -7.56
CA LEU A 433 -0.10 9.68 -7.36
C LEU A 433 0.06 10.12 -5.90
N ASP A 434 0.21 11.42 -5.69
CA ASP A 434 0.24 11.99 -4.34
C ASP A 434 -1.01 11.56 -3.54
N PRO A 435 -0.85 10.93 -2.38
CA PRO A 435 -1.98 10.50 -1.56
C PRO A 435 -2.95 11.61 -1.16
N SER A 436 -2.52 12.87 -1.19
CA SER A 436 -3.41 14.03 -0.96
C SER A 436 -4.54 14.15 -1.98
N ILE A 437 -4.36 13.59 -3.19
CA ILE A 437 -5.40 13.57 -4.22
C ILE A 437 -6.62 12.81 -3.71
N ILE A 438 -6.44 11.55 -3.30
CA ILE A 438 -7.53 10.72 -2.75
C ILE A 438 -8.10 11.32 -1.47
N GLN A 439 -7.27 11.93 -0.62
CA GLN A 439 -7.73 12.64 0.58
C GLN A 439 -8.71 13.79 0.25
N LYS A 440 -8.35 14.63 -0.73
CA LYS A 440 -9.20 15.73 -1.18
C LYS A 440 -10.50 15.22 -1.82
N VAL A 441 -10.44 14.17 -2.62
CA VAL A 441 -11.61 13.52 -3.22
C VAL A 441 -12.52 12.92 -2.14
N SER A 442 -11.97 12.25 -1.13
CA SER A 442 -12.73 11.74 0.01
C SER A 442 -13.43 12.84 0.78
N ALA A 443 -12.75 13.97 1.00
CA ALA A 443 -13.33 15.13 1.67
C ALA A 443 -14.50 15.76 0.87
N ALA A 444 -14.43 15.73 -0.47
CA ALA A 444 -15.51 16.21 -1.34
C ALA A 444 -16.75 15.28 -1.33
N PHE A 445 -16.56 13.99 -1.03
CA PHE A 445 -17.63 12.98 -1.02
C PHE A 445 -17.60 12.13 0.26
N PRO A 446 -17.92 12.71 1.44
CA PRO A 446 -17.78 12.04 2.73
C PRO A 446 -18.75 10.86 2.93
N ASP A 447 -19.77 10.73 2.09
CA ASP A 447 -20.75 9.65 2.05
C ASP A 447 -20.40 8.55 1.03
N CYS A 448 -19.25 8.66 0.34
CA CYS A 448 -18.76 7.65 -0.59
C CYS A 448 -17.61 6.85 0.04
N LEU A 449 -17.54 5.56 -0.28
CA LEU A 449 -16.39 4.71 -0.03
C LEU A 449 -15.46 4.77 -1.25
N LEU A 450 -14.29 5.38 -1.08
CA LEU A 450 -13.21 5.33 -2.08
C LEU A 450 -12.40 4.06 -1.88
N ILE A 451 -12.08 3.40 -2.99
CA ILE A 451 -11.41 2.10 -3.02
C ILE A 451 -10.24 2.21 -4.01
N PRO A 452 -9.10 2.79 -3.60
CA PRO A 452 -7.94 2.88 -4.48
C PRO A 452 -7.34 1.51 -4.74
N GLU A 453 -6.93 1.25 -6.00
CA GLU A 453 -6.31 -0.01 -6.42
C GLU A 453 -4.96 -0.23 -5.73
N HIS A 454 -4.10 0.79 -5.74
CA HIS A 454 -2.81 0.75 -5.08
C HIS A 454 -2.89 1.39 -3.70
N SER A 455 -2.22 0.80 -2.71
CA SER A 455 -2.32 1.22 -1.33
C SER A 455 -1.10 1.94 -0.81
N THR A 456 -1.32 2.83 0.14
CA THR A 456 -0.31 3.39 1.04
C THR A 456 -0.92 3.49 2.43
N LEU A 457 -0.09 3.53 3.48
CA LEU A 457 -0.57 3.69 4.86
C LEU A 457 -1.51 4.90 5.01
N ARG A 458 -1.18 6.02 4.37
CA ARG A 458 -1.96 7.24 4.42
C ARG A 458 -3.39 7.09 3.87
N TYR A 459 -3.62 6.20 2.90
CA TYR A 459 -4.97 5.97 2.35
C TYR A 459 -5.95 5.44 3.38
N TYR A 460 -5.49 4.66 4.35
CA TYR A 460 -6.38 4.11 5.38
C TYR A 460 -6.98 5.15 6.34
N ALA A 461 -6.46 6.38 6.31
CA ALA A 461 -7.07 7.48 7.04
C ALA A 461 -8.45 7.89 6.45
N TYR A 462 -8.69 7.69 5.15
CA TYR A 462 -9.85 8.24 4.45
C TYR A 462 -10.43 7.36 3.32
N SER A 463 -9.88 6.18 3.09
CA SER A 463 -10.33 5.23 2.06
C SER A 463 -10.09 3.79 2.50
N ALA A 464 -10.54 2.83 1.70
CA ALA A 464 -10.32 1.41 1.93
C ALA A 464 -9.64 0.79 0.70
N PRO A 465 -8.31 0.63 0.72
CA PRO A 465 -7.56 0.07 -0.41
C PRO A 465 -8.01 -1.31 -0.85
N PHE A 466 -7.81 -1.60 -2.12
CA PHE A 466 -8.16 -2.83 -2.78
C PHE A 466 -6.99 -3.82 -2.75
N PHE A 467 -7.31 -5.11 -2.56
CA PHE A 467 -6.37 -6.22 -2.69
C PHE A 467 -6.98 -7.38 -3.48
N GLU A 468 -6.13 -8.11 -4.17
CA GLU A 468 -6.51 -9.31 -4.92
C GLU A 468 -6.02 -10.55 -4.19
N LEU A 469 -6.92 -11.52 -4.01
CA LEU A 469 -6.61 -12.76 -3.32
C LEU A 469 -5.54 -13.60 -4.05
N ARG A 470 -5.43 -13.46 -5.38
CA ARG A 470 -4.38 -14.11 -6.18
C ARG A 470 -2.96 -13.73 -5.75
N HIS A 471 -2.79 -12.56 -5.15
CA HIS A 471 -1.49 -12.11 -4.62
C HIS A 471 -1.23 -12.58 -3.18
N GLY A 472 -2.11 -13.42 -2.62
CA GLY A 472 -1.96 -13.97 -1.27
C GLY A 472 -2.31 -13.02 -0.13
N VAL A 473 -2.80 -11.81 -0.43
CA VAL A 473 -3.20 -10.83 0.59
C VAL A 473 -4.62 -11.16 1.04
N THR A 474 -4.78 -11.50 2.31
CA THR A 474 -6.06 -11.93 2.89
C THR A 474 -6.66 -10.93 3.87
N THR A 475 -5.91 -9.90 4.30
CA THR A 475 -6.33 -8.94 5.33
C THR A 475 -5.56 -7.64 5.23
N THR A 476 -6.10 -6.58 5.82
CA THR A 476 -5.34 -5.36 6.09
C THR A 476 -4.12 -5.69 6.96
N PRO A 477 -2.92 -5.19 6.62
CA PRO A 477 -1.72 -5.42 7.41
C PRO A 477 -1.86 -5.01 8.88
N GLU A 478 -1.25 -5.78 9.80
CA GLU A 478 -1.26 -5.46 11.23
C GLU A 478 -0.64 -4.11 11.51
N SER A 479 0.51 -3.81 10.90
CA SER A 479 1.18 -2.52 11.02
C SER A 479 0.30 -1.34 10.62
N THR A 480 -0.61 -1.53 9.66
CA THR A 480 -1.62 -0.52 9.31
C THR A 480 -2.63 -0.33 10.43
N ARG A 481 -3.06 -1.43 11.07
CA ARG A 481 -4.02 -1.37 12.18
C ARG A 481 -3.42 -0.87 13.49
N ASP A 482 -2.13 -1.03 13.67
CA ASP A 482 -1.40 -0.42 14.80
C ASP A 482 -1.48 1.11 14.72
N VAL A 483 -1.41 1.66 13.50
CA VAL A 483 -1.56 3.11 13.25
C VAL A 483 -3.03 3.54 13.18
N TYR A 484 -3.85 2.80 12.42
CA TYR A 484 -5.29 3.07 12.22
C TYR A 484 -6.12 1.86 12.67
N PRO A 485 -6.52 1.77 13.95
CA PRO A 485 -7.18 0.57 14.50
C PRO A 485 -8.50 0.17 13.81
N LYS A 486 -9.14 1.10 13.11
CA LYS A 486 -10.38 0.87 12.35
C LYS A 486 -10.14 0.66 10.85
N ALA A 487 -8.88 0.60 10.41
CA ALA A 487 -8.53 0.36 9.02
C ALA A 487 -9.11 -0.96 8.51
N PHE A 488 -9.52 -0.96 7.27
CA PHE A 488 -10.00 -2.14 6.55
C PHE A 488 -9.69 -2.00 5.05
N SER A 489 -9.68 -3.14 4.38
CA SER A 489 -9.44 -3.25 2.95
C SER A 489 -10.60 -3.95 2.26
N LEU A 490 -10.72 -3.76 0.94
CA LEU A 490 -11.55 -4.60 0.10
C LEU A 490 -10.69 -5.70 -0.51
N ILE A 491 -11.12 -6.96 -0.35
CA ILE A 491 -10.39 -8.13 -0.82
C ILE A 491 -11.21 -8.81 -1.91
N TYR A 492 -10.72 -8.77 -3.15
CA TYR A 492 -11.34 -9.43 -4.29
C TYR A 492 -11.05 -10.93 -4.25
N THR A 493 -12.11 -11.72 -4.11
CA THR A 493 -12.01 -13.15 -3.82
C THR A 493 -12.13 -14.05 -5.05
N ALA A 494 -12.57 -13.52 -6.18
CA ALA A 494 -12.94 -14.33 -7.34
C ALA A 494 -11.74 -14.78 -8.20
N ASP A 495 -10.55 -14.25 -7.94
CA ASP A 495 -9.33 -14.50 -8.73
C ASP A 495 -8.28 -15.35 -8.01
N GLY A 496 -8.55 -15.81 -6.79
CA GLY A 496 -7.58 -16.54 -5.97
C GLY A 496 -8.09 -17.87 -5.40
N PRO A 497 -7.17 -18.68 -4.81
CA PRO A 497 -7.48 -19.98 -4.24
C PRO A 497 -8.19 -19.84 -2.89
N LEU A 498 -9.50 -19.63 -2.93
CA LEU A 498 -10.35 -19.32 -1.77
C LEU A 498 -10.25 -20.36 -0.64
N ASP A 499 -10.14 -21.65 -1.02
CA ASP A 499 -10.04 -22.73 -0.03
C ASP A 499 -8.72 -22.67 0.75
N LEU A 500 -7.63 -22.25 0.10
CA LEU A 500 -6.30 -22.11 0.74
C LEU A 500 -6.32 -20.98 1.78
N TYR A 501 -7.04 -19.89 1.51
CA TYR A 501 -7.04 -18.68 2.32
C TYR A 501 -8.27 -18.53 3.23
N LYS A 502 -9.14 -19.52 3.29
CA LYS A 502 -10.43 -19.47 3.98
C LYS A 502 -10.33 -18.97 5.42
N GLU A 503 -9.42 -19.51 6.22
CA GLU A 503 -9.30 -19.12 7.64
C GLU A 503 -8.73 -17.69 7.79
N GLY A 504 -7.79 -17.29 6.91
CA GLY A 504 -7.31 -15.91 6.86
C GLY A 504 -8.42 -14.93 6.52
N LEU A 505 -9.26 -15.24 5.53
CA LEU A 505 -10.41 -14.40 5.16
C LEU A 505 -11.48 -14.33 6.25
N LYS A 506 -11.71 -15.42 6.99
CA LYS A 506 -12.60 -15.39 8.16
C LYS A 506 -12.08 -14.42 9.23
N ALA A 507 -10.80 -14.50 9.54
CA ALA A 507 -10.17 -13.59 10.49
C ALA A 507 -10.25 -12.14 10.00
N ALA A 508 -10.04 -11.90 8.70
CA ALA A 508 -10.13 -10.59 8.08
C ALA A 508 -11.54 -9.98 8.20
N VAL A 509 -12.58 -10.73 7.84
CA VAL A 509 -13.98 -10.30 7.98
C VAL A 509 -14.33 -9.98 9.44
N LYS A 510 -13.90 -10.81 10.39
CA LYS A 510 -14.10 -10.56 11.82
C LYS A 510 -13.44 -9.26 12.28
N ARG A 511 -12.38 -8.84 11.62
CA ARG A 511 -11.64 -7.59 11.87
C ARG A 511 -12.16 -6.40 11.07
N GLY A 512 -13.16 -6.61 10.20
CA GLY A 512 -13.85 -5.56 9.47
C GLY A 512 -13.41 -5.37 8.01
N ASP A 513 -12.58 -6.25 7.45
CA ASP A 513 -12.30 -6.24 6.01
C ASP A 513 -13.55 -6.64 5.23
N ILE A 514 -13.71 -6.09 4.02
CA ILE A 514 -14.86 -6.33 3.16
C ILE A 514 -14.44 -7.24 2.02
N LEU A 515 -15.22 -8.30 1.75
CA LEU A 515 -14.98 -9.15 0.60
C LEU A 515 -15.74 -8.63 -0.62
N LEU A 516 -15.04 -8.60 -1.75
CA LEU A 516 -15.58 -8.31 -3.07
C LEU A 516 -15.72 -9.63 -3.84
N TYR A 517 -16.91 -9.92 -4.39
CA TYR A 517 -17.25 -11.19 -5.05
C TYR A 517 -18.01 -10.95 -6.36
N ARG A 518 -18.07 -11.96 -7.24
CA ARG A 518 -18.81 -11.85 -8.50
C ARG A 518 -20.33 -11.93 -8.29
N THR A 519 -21.09 -11.07 -8.99
CA THR A 519 -22.56 -11.06 -8.89
C THR A 519 -23.29 -11.39 -10.19
N TRP A 520 -22.60 -11.41 -11.33
CA TRP A 520 -23.31 -11.45 -12.63
C TRP A 520 -23.82 -12.82 -13.07
N TYR A 521 -23.50 -13.90 -12.36
CA TYR A 521 -24.07 -15.23 -12.55
C TYR A 521 -23.91 -16.06 -11.28
N PRO A 522 -24.64 -17.19 -11.15
CA PRO A 522 -24.41 -18.11 -10.05
C PRO A 522 -22.98 -18.66 -10.12
N ASP A 523 -22.12 -18.17 -9.24
CA ASP A 523 -20.75 -18.64 -9.11
C ASP A 523 -20.67 -19.58 -7.90
N PRO A 524 -20.22 -20.86 -8.07
CA PRO A 524 -20.01 -21.76 -6.94
C PRO A 524 -19.09 -21.21 -5.86
N GLN A 525 -18.18 -20.31 -6.21
CA GLN A 525 -17.34 -19.60 -5.26
C GLN A 525 -18.13 -18.73 -4.29
N ASN A 526 -19.29 -18.21 -4.70
CA ASN A 526 -20.13 -17.35 -3.85
C ASN A 526 -20.64 -18.10 -2.61
N GLU A 527 -20.96 -19.37 -2.68
CA GLU A 527 -21.33 -20.15 -1.50
C GLU A 527 -20.16 -20.31 -0.53
N LYS A 528 -18.93 -20.42 -1.02
CA LYS A 528 -17.72 -20.43 -0.19
C LYS A 528 -17.48 -19.07 0.47
N VAL A 529 -17.64 -17.96 -0.29
CA VAL A 529 -17.55 -16.59 0.26
C VAL A 529 -18.62 -16.37 1.32
N LYS A 530 -19.86 -16.79 1.05
CA LYS A 530 -20.98 -16.71 2.00
C LYS A 530 -20.71 -17.46 3.31
N ALA A 531 -20.09 -18.64 3.22
CA ALA A 531 -19.73 -19.43 4.38
C ALA A 531 -18.64 -18.77 5.26
N ILE A 532 -17.89 -17.80 4.72
CA ILE A 532 -16.91 -16.99 5.47
C ILE A 532 -17.63 -15.96 6.35
N PHE A 533 -18.75 -15.39 5.89
CA PHE A 533 -19.52 -14.38 6.64
C PHE A 533 -20.48 -14.96 7.68
N LYS A 534 -20.92 -16.21 7.54
CA LYS A 534 -21.92 -16.84 8.40
C LYS A 534 -21.35 -17.39 9.72
N GLN A 535 -20.34 -16.77 10.27
CA GLN A 535 -19.74 -17.24 11.53
C GLN A 535 -20.40 -16.62 12.76
#